data_a102055b9787b94d1f3ca8410c9580f1
#
_entry.id   a102055b9787b94d1f3ca8410c9580f1
#
_cell.length_a   1.000
_cell.length_b   1.000
_cell.length_c   1.000
_cell.angle_alpha   90.00
_cell.angle_beta   90.00
_cell.angle_gamma   90.00
#
_symmetry.space_group_name_H-M   'P 1'
#
loop_
_entity.id
_entity.type
_entity.pdbx_description
1 polymer ?
#
loop_
_entity_poly.entity_id
_entity_poly.type
_entity_poly.pdbx_seq_one_letter_code
_entity_poly.pdbx_strand_id
1 'polypeptide(L)'
;MKAMIFAAGKGTRLKPITNTIPKALVKVNGIPMLQRVIQKLIQSGVDEIILNVHHFANHIIKFLKENDHFGIRIEISHEENGLLDTGGGLKKASWFFKDNKPFILHNVDILSDIDLAKMIEYHQHKNALATLAVRERESSRYFLFNDQNRLCGWQNVKTGEIINHNPFHKIKKLAFSGIHIIHPEIFNYCPGLTKFSIVKTYLDLSQDHPIMAFPHNQGYWYDIGKPDNLKEANAFFNNS
;
A
#
# COMPACT_ATOMS: atom_id res chain seq x y z
N MET A 1 -11.35 -9.55 -9.11
CA MET A 1 -11.09 -8.82 -7.84
C MET A 1 -10.53 -7.45 -8.13
N LYS A 2 -10.85 -6.42 -7.35
CA LYS A 2 -10.36 -5.06 -7.54
C LYS A 2 -9.10 -4.76 -6.74
N ALA A 3 -8.29 -3.82 -7.26
CA ALA A 3 -7.17 -3.27 -6.52
C ALA A 3 -7.05 -1.75 -6.71
N MET A 4 -6.39 -1.09 -5.75
CA MET A 4 -5.90 0.27 -5.89
C MET A 4 -4.37 0.29 -5.78
N ILE A 5 -3.72 1.05 -6.65
CA ILE A 5 -2.28 1.29 -6.55
C ILE A 5 -2.04 2.75 -6.18
N PHE A 6 -1.33 2.99 -5.07
CA PHE A 6 -0.88 4.34 -4.71
C PHE A 6 0.33 4.75 -5.54
N ALA A 7 0.12 5.64 -6.51
CA ALA A 7 1.13 6.13 -7.44
C ALA A 7 1.28 7.68 -7.47
N ALA A 8 0.58 8.42 -6.59
CA ALA A 8 0.61 9.88 -6.54
C ALA A 8 1.87 10.48 -5.88
N GLY A 9 2.74 9.64 -5.30
CA GLY A 9 3.92 10.08 -4.55
C GLY A 9 4.96 10.81 -5.40
N LYS A 10 5.51 11.93 -4.90
CA LYS A 10 6.53 12.75 -5.60
C LYS A 10 7.89 12.08 -5.78
N GLY A 11 8.19 11.02 -5.03
CA GLY A 11 9.46 10.30 -5.13
C GLY A 11 10.72 11.09 -4.76
N THR A 12 10.60 12.11 -3.91
CA THR A 12 11.69 13.08 -3.61
C THR A 12 12.99 12.45 -3.12
N ARG A 13 12.91 11.28 -2.48
CA ARG A 13 14.09 10.54 -1.98
C ARG A 13 14.90 9.83 -3.09
N LEU A 14 14.32 9.66 -4.28
CA LEU A 14 14.95 9.06 -5.46
C LEU A 14 15.52 10.09 -6.44
N LYS A 15 15.57 11.37 -6.07
CA LYS A 15 16.24 12.37 -6.91
C LYS A 15 17.73 12.02 -7.07
N PRO A 16 18.32 12.26 -8.27
CA PRO A 16 17.77 13.02 -9.41
C PRO A 16 16.86 12.23 -10.35
N ILE A 17 16.72 10.89 -10.23
CA ILE A 17 15.95 10.03 -11.15
C ILE A 17 14.51 10.56 -11.31
N THR A 18 13.87 10.91 -10.20
CA THR A 18 12.48 11.38 -10.19
C THR A 18 12.29 12.87 -10.51
N ASN A 19 13.33 13.53 -11.02
CA ASN A 19 13.19 14.90 -11.57
C ASN A 19 12.46 14.89 -12.93
N THR A 20 12.58 13.78 -13.68
CA THR A 20 12.10 13.68 -15.07
C THR A 20 11.06 12.59 -15.28
N ILE A 21 10.97 11.60 -14.37
CA ILE A 21 10.01 10.50 -14.45
C ILE A 21 9.27 10.31 -13.12
N PRO A 22 8.00 9.88 -13.14
CA PRO A 22 7.30 9.55 -11.91
C PRO A 22 7.95 8.35 -11.22
N LYS A 23 7.90 8.33 -9.87
CA LYS A 23 8.43 7.21 -9.08
C LYS A 23 7.91 5.84 -9.55
N ALA A 24 6.66 5.78 -9.96
CA ALA A 24 6.01 4.57 -10.46
C ALA A 24 6.69 3.97 -11.70
N LEU A 25 7.37 4.78 -12.50
CA LEU A 25 8.07 4.35 -13.71
C LEU A 25 9.58 4.16 -13.53
N VAL A 26 10.10 4.31 -12.32
CA VAL A 26 11.49 3.93 -12.00
C VAL A 26 11.65 2.42 -12.24
N LYS A 27 12.73 2.06 -12.94
CA LYS A 27 12.96 0.67 -13.37
C LYS A 27 13.77 -0.10 -12.32
N VAL A 28 13.37 -1.34 -12.09
CA VAL A 28 14.15 -2.35 -11.37
C VAL A 28 14.43 -3.48 -12.35
N ASN A 29 15.71 -3.73 -12.63
CA ASN A 29 16.17 -4.66 -13.66
C ASN A 29 15.43 -4.43 -15.01
N GLY A 30 15.47 -3.19 -15.50
CA GLY A 30 14.87 -2.81 -16.79
C GLY A 30 13.35 -2.68 -16.82
N ILE A 31 12.61 -3.19 -15.82
CA ILE A 31 11.14 -3.22 -15.77
C ILE A 31 10.62 -2.13 -14.82
N PRO A 32 9.69 -1.25 -15.25
CA PRO A 32 9.07 -0.25 -14.39
C PRO A 32 8.37 -0.87 -13.16
N MET A 33 8.48 -0.23 -12.00
CA MET A 33 7.82 -0.71 -10.77
C MET A 33 6.32 -0.88 -10.94
N LEU A 34 5.66 0.07 -11.60
CA LEU A 34 4.22 -0.01 -11.87
C LEU A 34 3.86 -1.27 -12.66
N GLN A 35 4.65 -1.64 -13.68
CA GLN A 35 4.45 -2.87 -14.44
C GLN A 35 4.57 -4.11 -13.55
N ARG A 36 5.60 -4.19 -12.72
CA ARG A 36 5.79 -5.32 -11.79
C ARG A 36 4.61 -5.47 -10.82
N VAL A 37 4.13 -4.35 -10.27
CA VAL A 37 2.99 -4.35 -9.34
C VAL A 37 1.70 -4.78 -10.05
N ILE A 38 1.41 -4.23 -11.25
CA ILE A 38 0.23 -4.61 -12.03
C ILE A 38 0.26 -6.11 -12.37
N GLN A 39 1.39 -6.62 -12.88
CA GLN A 39 1.53 -8.03 -13.23
C GLN A 39 1.35 -8.95 -12.03
N LYS A 40 1.91 -8.59 -10.85
CA LYS A 40 1.70 -9.34 -9.61
C LYS A 40 0.23 -9.35 -9.19
N LEU A 41 -0.46 -8.23 -9.29
CA LEU A 41 -1.89 -8.14 -8.97
C LEU A 41 -2.72 -9.01 -9.92
N ILE A 42 -2.46 -8.96 -11.23
CA ILE A 42 -3.13 -9.82 -12.23
C ILE A 42 -2.91 -11.29 -11.92
N GLN A 43 -1.66 -11.70 -11.63
CA GLN A 43 -1.34 -13.08 -11.24
C GLN A 43 -2.06 -13.54 -9.98
N SER A 44 -2.47 -12.59 -9.13
CA SER A 44 -3.24 -12.87 -7.91
C SER A 44 -4.76 -12.79 -8.12
N GLY A 45 -5.24 -12.73 -9.37
CA GLY A 45 -6.67 -12.72 -9.72
C GLY A 45 -7.33 -11.35 -9.72
N VAL A 46 -6.53 -10.26 -9.78
CA VAL A 46 -7.06 -8.90 -9.97
C VAL A 46 -7.36 -8.67 -11.45
N ASP A 47 -8.56 -8.18 -11.75
CA ASP A 47 -9.08 -7.91 -13.10
C ASP A 47 -9.48 -6.43 -13.31
N GLU A 48 -9.55 -5.65 -12.24
CA GLU A 48 -9.81 -4.22 -12.30
C GLU A 48 -8.88 -3.47 -11.34
N ILE A 49 -8.23 -2.41 -11.83
CA ILE A 49 -7.31 -1.57 -11.02
C ILE A 49 -7.70 -0.11 -11.12
N ILE A 50 -7.60 0.62 -10.00
CA ILE A 50 -7.60 2.09 -10.00
C ILE A 50 -6.26 2.60 -9.49
N LEU A 51 -5.66 3.58 -10.19
CA LEU A 51 -4.44 4.25 -9.75
C LEU A 51 -4.75 5.67 -9.32
N ASN A 52 -4.27 6.11 -8.15
CA ASN A 52 -4.18 7.54 -7.91
C ASN A 52 -2.89 8.09 -8.50
N VAL A 53 -2.99 9.23 -9.17
CA VAL A 53 -1.86 9.91 -9.80
C VAL A 53 -1.89 11.41 -9.47
N HIS A 54 -0.72 12.05 -9.45
CA HIS A 54 -0.56 13.48 -9.24
C HIS A 54 0.57 14.03 -10.13
N HIS A 55 1.79 14.02 -9.62
CA HIS A 55 2.96 14.50 -10.35
C HIS A 55 3.31 13.57 -11.53
N PHE A 56 3.53 14.13 -12.72
CA PHE A 56 3.76 13.35 -13.95
C PHE A 56 2.62 12.39 -14.34
N ALA A 57 1.37 12.73 -14.03
CA ALA A 57 0.20 11.88 -14.35
C ALA A 57 0.19 11.45 -15.82
N ASN A 58 0.49 12.38 -16.76
CA ASN A 58 0.52 12.07 -18.19
C ASN A 58 1.54 10.99 -18.58
N HIS A 59 2.69 10.88 -17.89
CA HIS A 59 3.65 9.80 -18.14
C HIS A 59 3.07 8.44 -17.77
N ILE A 60 2.36 8.36 -16.64
CA ILE A 60 1.72 7.12 -16.19
C ILE A 60 0.59 6.74 -17.16
N ILE A 61 -0.27 7.71 -17.54
CA ILE A 61 -1.38 7.48 -18.49
C ILE A 61 -0.85 7.01 -19.85
N LYS A 62 0.21 7.66 -20.35
CA LYS A 62 0.87 7.27 -21.60
C LYS A 62 1.40 5.84 -21.51
N PHE A 63 2.13 5.53 -20.43
CA PHE A 63 2.68 4.21 -20.19
C PHE A 63 1.60 3.11 -20.16
N LEU A 64 0.47 3.34 -19.51
CA LEU A 64 -0.65 2.40 -19.48
C LEU A 64 -1.23 2.16 -20.87
N LYS A 65 -1.42 3.22 -21.65
CA LYS A 65 -1.90 3.12 -23.06
C LYS A 65 -0.94 2.35 -23.96
N GLU A 66 0.37 2.62 -23.86
CA GLU A 66 1.42 1.94 -24.63
C GLU A 66 1.52 0.44 -24.32
N ASN A 67 1.01 0.01 -23.16
CA ASN A 67 0.97 -1.39 -22.74
C ASN A 67 -0.45 -1.97 -22.75
N ASP A 68 -1.37 -1.41 -23.55
CA ASP A 68 -2.76 -1.87 -23.69
C ASP A 68 -3.43 -2.15 -22.33
N HIS A 69 -3.18 -1.30 -21.33
CA HIS A 69 -3.66 -1.45 -19.95
C HIS A 69 -3.44 -2.86 -19.36
N PHE A 70 -2.43 -3.57 -19.84
CA PHE A 70 -2.10 -4.95 -19.45
C PHE A 70 -3.26 -5.94 -19.65
N GLY A 71 -4.18 -5.66 -20.58
CA GLY A 71 -5.34 -6.49 -20.88
C GLY A 71 -6.46 -6.49 -19.85
N ILE A 72 -6.45 -5.56 -18.89
CA ILE A 72 -7.47 -5.41 -17.84
C ILE A 72 -8.03 -3.99 -17.78
N ARG A 73 -9.13 -3.80 -17.05
CA ARG A 73 -9.67 -2.47 -16.78
C ARG A 73 -8.79 -1.71 -15.80
N ILE A 74 -8.24 -0.57 -16.24
CA ILE A 74 -7.46 0.35 -15.38
C ILE A 74 -8.05 1.75 -15.43
N GLU A 75 -8.48 2.26 -14.27
CA GLU A 75 -9.02 3.60 -14.08
C GLU A 75 -8.01 4.52 -13.40
N ILE A 76 -8.15 5.82 -13.62
CA ILE A 76 -7.28 6.84 -13.03
C ILE A 76 -8.07 7.74 -12.08
N SER A 77 -7.57 7.87 -10.84
CA SER A 77 -8.02 8.86 -9.87
C SER A 77 -6.99 10.00 -9.81
N HIS A 78 -7.19 11.06 -10.57
CA HIS A 78 -6.25 12.18 -10.67
C HIS A 78 -6.40 13.16 -9.51
N GLU A 79 -5.33 13.40 -8.75
CA GLU A 79 -5.27 14.34 -7.62
C GLU A 79 -4.79 15.72 -8.13
N GLU A 80 -5.59 16.39 -8.97
CA GLU A 80 -5.21 17.64 -9.67
C GLU A 80 -4.88 18.79 -8.71
N ASN A 81 -5.69 18.98 -7.69
CA ASN A 81 -5.62 20.12 -6.76
C ASN A 81 -4.61 19.91 -5.62
N GLY A 82 -3.74 18.92 -5.71
CA GLY A 82 -2.71 18.61 -4.73
C GLY A 82 -2.87 17.24 -4.08
N LEU A 83 -1.81 16.82 -3.40
CA LEU A 83 -1.76 15.51 -2.72
C LEU A 83 -2.79 15.43 -1.59
N LEU A 84 -3.61 14.39 -1.64
CA LEU A 84 -4.67 14.12 -0.66
C LEU A 84 -4.20 13.27 0.53
N ASP A 85 -2.93 12.83 0.53
CA ASP A 85 -2.42 11.79 1.41
C ASP A 85 -3.14 10.44 1.19
N THR A 86 -2.72 9.40 1.89
CA THR A 86 -3.16 8.02 1.62
C THR A 86 -4.66 7.81 1.86
N GLY A 87 -5.20 8.37 2.93
CA GLY A 87 -6.63 8.25 3.23
C GLY A 87 -7.51 9.08 2.30
N GLY A 88 -7.11 10.32 2.00
CA GLY A 88 -7.84 11.19 1.07
C GLY A 88 -7.82 10.64 -0.36
N GLY A 89 -6.67 10.13 -0.82
CA GLY A 89 -6.56 9.48 -2.14
C GLY A 89 -7.46 8.24 -2.25
N LEU A 90 -7.49 7.41 -1.20
CA LEU A 90 -8.37 6.25 -1.13
C LEU A 90 -9.86 6.66 -1.15
N LYS A 91 -10.24 7.65 -0.32
CA LYS A 91 -11.61 8.17 -0.27
C LYS A 91 -12.06 8.73 -1.63
N LYS A 92 -11.19 9.46 -2.34
CA LYS A 92 -11.47 9.97 -3.68
C LYS A 92 -11.76 8.85 -4.69
N ALA A 93 -11.12 7.68 -4.53
CA ALA A 93 -11.31 6.51 -5.38
C ALA A 93 -12.48 5.60 -4.96
N SER A 94 -13.25 5.93 -3.90
CA SER A 94 -14.30 5.07 -3.32
C SER A 94 -15.39 4.67 -4.32
N TRP A 95 -15.67 5.50 -5.31
CA TRP A 95 -16.64 5.22 -6.37
C TRP A 95 -16.33 3.94 -7.18
N PHE A 96 -15.08 3.49 -7.18
CA PHE A 96 -14.64 2.29 -7.89
C PHE A 96 -15.01 1.00 -7.12
N PHE A 97 -15.17 1.06 -5.81
CA PHE A 97 -15.35 -0.07 -4.89
C PHE A 97 -16.80 -0.23 -4.40
N LYS A 98 -17.80 -0.09 -5.31
CA LYS A 98 -19.22 -0.13 -4.94
C LYS A 98 -19.81 -1.54 -4.83
N ASP A 99 -19.05 -2.58 -5.15
CA ASP A 99 -19.50 -3.98 -5.14
C ASP A 99 -19.45 -4.64 -3.76
N ASN A 100 -19.09 -3.88 -2.72
CA ASN A 100 -18.99 -4.32 -1.32
C ASN A 100 -18.08 -5.55 -1.11
N LYS A 101 -17.09 -5.75 -2.01
CA LYS A 101 -16.11 -6.83 -1.89
C LYS A 101 -14.76 -6.28 -1.42
N PRO A 102 -14.03 -7.00 -0.56
CA PRO A 102 -12.67 -6.61 -0.20
C PRO A 102 -11.79 -6.40 -1.43
N PHE A 103 -10.90 -5.42 -1.35
CA PHE A 103 -9.97 -5.07 -2.41
C PHE A 103 -8.53 -4.94 -1.89
N ILE A 104 -7.57 -5.07 -2.79
CA ILE A 104 -6.16 -4.89 -2.48
C ILE A 104 -5.81 -3.40 -2.61
N LEU A 105 -5.08 -2.84 -1.63
CA LEU A 105 -4.42 -1.55 -1.73
C LEU A 105 -2.91 -1.76 -1.69
N HIS A 106 -2.19 -1.32 -2.72
CA HIS A 106 -0.77 -1.59 -2.89
C HIS A 106 0.01 -0.30 -3.17
N ASN A 107 1.07 -0.05 -2.42
CA ASN A 107 2.00 1.03 -2.73
C ASN A 107 2.84 0.65 -3.95
N VAL A 108 2.94 1.54 -4.95
CA VAL A 108 3.65 1.29 -6.20
C VAL A 108 5.14 1.02 -6.03
N ASP A 109 5.74 1.47 -4.93
CA ASP A 109 7.17 1.35 -4.62
C ASP A 109 7.54 0.10 -3.81
N ILE A 110 6.59 -0.80 -3.58
CA ILE A 110 6.82 -2.05 -2.86
C ILE A 110 6.95 -3.20 -3.86
N LEU A 111 8.06 -3.93 -3.77
CA LEU A 111 8.26 -5.20 -4.46
C LEU A 111 8.41 -6.30 -3.42
N SER A 112 7.61 -7.35 -3.53
CA SER A 112 7.63 -8.48 -2.61
C SER A 112 7.08 -9.75 -3.26
N ASP A 113 7.41 -10.90 -2.69
CA ASP A 113 6.84 -12.19 -3.04
C ASP A 113 5.67 -12.59 -2.13
N ILE A 114 5.11 -11.64 -1.35
CA ILE A 114 3.96 -11.90 -0.48
C ILE A 114 2.84 -12.62 -1.25
N ASP A 115 2.31 -13.67 -0.65
CA ASP A 115 1.17 -14.43 -1.15
C ASP A 115 -0.13 -13.64 -0.89
N LEU A 116 -0.58 -12.91 -1.91
CA LEU A 116 -1.79 -12.10 -1.82
C LEU A 116 -3.05 -12.95 -1.69
N ALA A 117 -3.07 -14.16 -2.25
CA ALA A 117 -4.22 -15.06 -2.14
C ALA A 117 -4.41 -15.50 -0.68
N LYS A 118 -3.33 -15.92 0.00
CA LYS A 118 -3.38 -16.23 1.44
C LYS A 118 -3.74 -15.03 2.29
N MET A 119 -3.29 -13.82 1.92
CA MET A 119 -3.63 -12.61 2.66
C MET A 119 -5.12 -12.27 2.52
N ILE A 120 -5.73 -12.50 1.35
CA ILE A 120 -7.16 -12.31 1.10
C ILE A 120 -7.97 -13.33 1.90
N GLU A 121 -7.59 -14.61 1.85
CA GLU A 121 -8.24 -15.68 2.62
C GLU A 121 -8.19 -15.38 4.13
N TYR A 122 -7.04 -14.96 4.63
CA TYR A 122 -6.87 -14.54 6.02
C TYR A 122 -7.79 -13.38 6.38
N HIS A 123 -7.87 -12.34 5.52
CA HIS A 123 -8.75 -11.19 5.72
C HIS A 123 -10.22 -11.61 5.85
N GLN A 124 -10.69 -12.47 4.95
CA GLN A 124 -12.05 -13.00 4.97
C GLN A 124 -12.34 -13.84 6.22
N HIS A 125 -11.42 -14.75 6.57
CA HIS A 125 -11.56 -15.59 7.76
C HIS A 125 -11.61 -14.77 9.07
N LYS A 126 -10.91 -13.64 9.11
CA LYS A 126 -10.91 -12.74 10.29
C LYS A 126 -12.08 -11.74 10.28
N ASN A 127 -12.93 -11.73 9.24
CA ASN A 127 -13.95 -10.71 9.03
C ASN A 127 -13.38 -9.30 9.29
N ALA A 128 -12.19 -9.04 8.77
CA ALA A 128 -11.46 -7.83 9.07
C ALA A 128 -11.99 -6.63 8.28
N LEU A 129 -12.02 -5.44 8.88
CA LEU A 129 -12.24 -4.20 8.15
C LEU A 129 -11.01 -3.84 7.31
N ALA A 130 -9.81 -4.09 7.85
CA ALA A 130 -8.56 -4.01 7.09
C ALA A 130 -7.56 -5.07 7.59
N THR A 131 -6.74 -5.58 6.68
CA THR A 131 -5.60 -6.46 6.98
C THR A 131 -4.34 -5.80 6.43
N LEU A 132 -3.34 -5.63 7.26
CA LEU A 132 -2.09 -4.95 6.94
C LEU A 132 -0.97 -5.98 6.79
N ALA A 133 -0.30 -6.01 5.64
CA ALA A 133 0.94 -6.77 5.51
C ALA A 133 2.01 -6.14 6.38
N VAL A 134 2.61 -6.93 7.26
CA VAL A 134 3.61 -6.45 8.23
C VAL A 134 4.79 -7.40 8.34
N ARG A 135 5.94 -6.88 8.74
CA ARG A 135 7.18 -7.64 8.83
C ARG A 135 7.99 -7.24 10.05
N GLU A 136 8.69 -8.21 10.64
CA GLU A 136 9.75 -7.97 11.61
C GLU A 136 10.98 -7.42 10.89
N ARG A 137 11.21 -6.15 10.99
CA ARG A 137 12.39 -5.46 10.44
C ARG A 137 12.61 -4.13 11.15
N GLU A 138 13.79 -3.58 11.06
CA GLU A 138 14.06 -2.22 11.53
C GLU A 138 13.24 -1.19 10.76
N SER A 139 12.62 -0.27 11.51
CA SER A 139 11.83 0.82 10.98
C SER A 139 11.80 2.00 11.96
N SER A 140 11.55 3.19 11.45
CA SER A 140 11.28 4.35 12.32
C SER A 140 9.84 4.38 12.83
N ARG A 141 8.95 3.56 12.27
CA ARG A 141 7.52 3.53 12.62
C ARG A 141 7.05 2.10 12.66
N TYR A 142 6.34 1.77 13.73
CA TYR A 142 5.77 0.44 13.94
C TYR A 142 4.28 0.55 14.24
N PHE A 143 3.52 -0.38 13.68
CA PHE A 143 2.22 -0.72 14.25
C PHE A 143 2.40 -1.64 15.46
N LEU A 144 1.53 -1.46 16.45
CA LEU A 144 1.50 -2.26 17.66
C LEU A 144 0.30 -3.21 17.59
N PHE A 145 0.57 -4.51 17.68
CA PHE A 145 -0.46 -5.54 17.63
C PHE A 145 -0.46 -6.36 18.91
N ASN A 146 -1.64 -6.81 19.33
CA ASN A 146 -1.77 -7.77 20.43
C ASN A 146 -1.38 -9.20 20.00
N ASP A 147 -1.49 -10.16 20.89
CA ASP A 147 -1.21 -11.59 20.66
C ASP A 147 -2.13 -12.23 19.61
N GLN A 148 -3.34 -11.68 19.41
CA GLN A 148 -4.30 -12.10 18.39
C GLN A 148 -4.07 -11.42 17.02
N ASN A 149 -2.97 -10.67 16.87
CA ASN A 149 -2.64 -9.86 15.67
C ASN A 149 -3.64 -8.74 15.38
N ARG A 150 -4.40 -8.26 16.37
CA ARG A 150 -5.28 -7.10 16.22
C ARG A 150 -4.50 -5.81 16.51
N LEU A 151 -4.68 -4.80 15.67
CA LEU A 151 -4.05 -3.48 15.85
C LEU A 151 -4.53 -2.85 17.17
N CYS A 152 -3.58 -2.38 17.97
CA CYS A 152 -3.85 -1.70 19.22
C CYS A 152 -3.06 -0.41 19.41
N GLY A 153 -2.20 -0.04 18.44
CA GLY A 153 -1.47 1.21 18.52
C GLY A 153 -0.42 1.40 17.45
N TRP A 154 0.39 2.43 17.65
CA TRP A 154 1.45 2.81 16.73
C TRP A 154 2.57 3.53 17.49
N GLN A 155 3.79 3.41 17.01
CA GLN A 155 4.96 4.06 17.59
C GLN A 155 5.86 4.65 16.51
N ASN A 156 6.34 5.88 16.73
CA ASN A 156 7.44 6.48 16.00
C ASN A 156 8.68 6.54 16.89
N VAL A 157 9.65 5.69 16.63
CA VAL A 157 10.89 5.60 17.46
C VAL A 157 11.82 6.81 17.30
N LYS A 158 11.67 7.60 16.23
CA LYS A 158 12.46 8.81 16.01
C LYS A 158 11.94 10.00 16.83
N THR A 159 10.63 10.11 16.99
CA THR A 159 10.01 11.22 17.74
C THR A 159 9.67 10.84 19.18
N GLY A 160 9.69 9.53 19.50
CA GLY A 160 9.23 9.01 20.78
C GLY A 160 7.69 8.95 20.90
N GLU A 161 6.95 9.35 19.89
CA GLU A 161 5.49 9.34 19.90
C GLU A 161 4.95 7.91 19.93
N ILE A 162 4.01 7.66 20.83
CA ILE A 162 3.34 6.37 21.00
C ILE A 162 1.84 6.63 21.12
N ILE A 163 1.07 5.95 20.29
CA ILE A 163 -0.39 5.83 20.40
C ILE A 163 -0.65 4.37 20.77
N ASN A 164 -1.24 4.12 21.94
CA ASN A 164 -1.58 2.78 22.39
C ASN A 164 -2.98 2.80 23.00
N HIS A 165 -3.92 2.16 22.34
CA HIS A 165 -5.31 2.07 22.78
C HIS A 165 -5.57 0.86 23.71
N ASN A 166 -4.55 0.02 23.89
CA ASN A 166 -4.69 -1.19 24.66
C ASN A 166 -3.45 -1.48 25.52
N PRO A 167 -3.52 -1.34 26.85
CA PRO A 167 -2.39 -1.54 27.76
C PRO A 167 -2.03 -3.03 27.99
N PHE A 168 -2.43 -3.96 27.13
CA PHE A 168 -2.19 -5.39 27.30
C PHE A 168 -0.72 -5.80 27.24
N HIS A 169 -0.40 -6.86 28.01
CA HIS A 169 0.94 -7.25 28.42
C HIS A 169 1.87 -7.83 27.32
N LYS A 170 1.35 -8.13 26.10
CA LYS A 170 2.17 -8.63 24.99
C LYS A 170 1.87 -7.85 23.72
N ILE A 171 2.71 -6.88 23.42
CA ILE A 171 2.63 -6.08 22.20
C ILE A 171 3.73 -6.52 21.24
N LYS A 172 3.34 -6.87 20.01
CA LYS A 172 4.25 -7.09 18.90
C LYS A 172 4.43 -5.78 18.13
N LYS A 173 5.68 -5.34 17.93
CA LYS A 173 6.03 -4.19 17.10
C LYS A 173 6.37 -4.67 15.70
N LEU A 174 5.53 -4.37 14.72
CA LEU A 174 5.71 -4.82 13.35
C LEU A 174 5.74 -3.63 12.39
N ALA A 175 6.67 -3.67 11.44
CA ALA A 175 6.79 -2.64 10.42
C ALA A 175 5.83 -2.90 9.27
N PHE A 176 5.11 -1.87 8.86
CA PHE A 176 4.18 -1.96 7.73
C PHE A 176 4.91 -2.17 6.40
N SER A 177 4.35 -2.99 5.54
CA SER A 177 4.96 -3.41 4.27
C SER A 177 4.33 -2.78 3.02
N GLY A 178 3.38 -1.85 3.17
CA GLY A 178 2.82 -1.10 2.05
C GLY A 178 1.76 -1.84 1.24
N ILE A 179 1.19 -2.93 1.78
CA ILE A 179 0.12 -3.71 1.16
C ILE A 179 -1.00 -3.91 2.16
N HIS A 180 -2.24 -3.68 1.74
CA HIS A 180 -3.43 -3.85 2.56
C HIS A 180 -4.49 -4.67 1.82
N ILE A 181 -5.34 -5.37 2.57
CA ILE A 181 -6.67 -5.79 2.10
C ILE A 181 -7.68 -4.98 2.88
N ILE A 182 -8.65 -4.38 2.21
CA ILE A 182 -9.59 -3.43 2.81
C ILE A 182 -11.01 -3.82 2.42
N HIS A 183 -11.91 -3.87 3.40
CA HIS A 183 -13.35 -3.97 3.14
C HIS A 183 -13.92 -2.57 2.83
N PRO A 184 -14.78 -2.40 1.79
CA PRO A 184 -15.31 -1.10 1.39
C PRO A 184 -16.09 -0.36 2.48
N GLU A 185 -16.56 -1.04 3.49
CA GLU A 185 -17.21 -0.45 4.66
C GLU A 185 -16.36 0.65 5.32
N ILE A 186 -15.03 0.60 5.16
CA ILE A 186 -14.10 1.62 5.67
C ILE A 186 -14.47 3.03 5.20
N PHE A 187 -15.09 3.17 4.03
CA PHE A 187 -15.48 4.47 3.48
C PHE A 187 -16.55 5.18 4.33
N ASN A 188 -17.36 4.43 5.10
CA ASN A 188 -18.35 4.97 6.02
C ASN A 188 -17.71 5.68 7.21
N TYR A 189 -16.46 5.34 7.52
CA TYR A 189 -15.71 5.85 8.66
C TYR A 189 -14.65 6.89 8.25
N CYS A 190 -14.54 7.19 6.96
CA CYS A 190 -13.59 8.21 6.50
C CYS A 190 -13.98 9.60 7.03
N PRO A 191 -13.02 10.37 7.57
CA PRO A 191 -13.33 11.72 8.08
C PRO A 191 -13.86 12.64 6.98
N GLY A 192 -14.56 13.71 7.37
CA GLY A 192 -15.05 14.76 6.46
C GLY A 192 -13.93 15.52 5.73
N LEU A 193 -12.67 15.30 6.11
CA LEU A 193 -11.49 15.95 5.55
C LEU A 193 -11.19 15.46 4.13
N THR A 194 -10.63 16.35 3.31
CA THR A 194 -10.15 16.02 1.96
C THR A 194 -8.76 15.35 2.01
N LYS A 195 -7.90 15.80 2.91
CA LYS A 195 -6.52 15.32 3.07
C LYS A 195 -6.31 14.71 4.45
N PHE A 196 -6.03 13.41 4.49
CA PHE A 196 -5.74 12.68 5.73
C PHE A 196 -4.98 11.38 5.45
N SER A 197 -4.34 10.83 6.50
CA SER A 197 -3.62 9.57 6.43
C SER A 197 -4.54 8.39 6.75
N ILE A 198 -4.46 7.32 5.95
CA ILE A 198 -5.17 6.07 6.22
C ILE A 198 -4.69 5.40 7.52
N VAL A 199 -3.43 5.62 7.91
CA VAL A 199 -2.87 5.11 9.16
C VAL A 199 -3.65 5.64 10.36
N LYS A 200 -3.97 6.95 10.35
CA LYS A 200 -4.79 7.55 11.41
C LYS A 200 -6.18 6.92 11.47
N THR A 201 -6.80 6.72 10.31
CA THR A 201 -8.11 6.04 10.23
C THR A 201 -8.05 4.64 10.82
N TYR A 202 -7.02 3.85 10.52
CA TYR A 202 -6.86 2.53 11.14
C TYR A 202 -6.71 2.58 12.65
N LEU A 203 -5.96 3.54 13.17
CA LEU A 203 -5.77 3.70 14.61
C LEU A 203 -7.08 4.11 15.29
N ASP A 204 -7.80 5.07 14.73
CA ASP A 204 -9.09 5.53 15.25
C ASP A 204 -10.13 4.38 15.28
N LEU A 205 -10.12 3.50 14.24
CA LEU A 205 -11.06 2.38 14.12
C LEU A 205 -10.64 1.11 14.89
N SER A 206 -9.38 0.99 15.29
CA SER A 206 -8.83 -0.26 15.85
C SER A 206 -9.49 -0.69 17.17
N GLN A 207 -10.15 0.21 17.89
CA GLN A 207 -10.87 -0.10 19.13
C GLN A 207 -12.16 -0.89 18.83
N ASP A 208 -12.92 -0.46 17.81
CA ASP A 208 -14.25 -0.98 17.52
C ASP A 208 -14.25 -2.01 16.39
N HIS A 209 -13.32 -1.89 15.44
CA HIS A 209 -13.26 -2.72 14.24
C HIS A 209 -11.99 -3.56 14.17
N PRO A 210 -12.04 -4.79 13.60
CA PRO A 210 -10.87 -5.65 13.45
C PRO A 210 -9.95 -5.13 12.33
N ILE A 211 -8.85 -4.48 12.74
CA ILE A 211 -7.71 -4.16 11.87
C ILE A 211 -6.61 -5.18 12.19
N MET A 212 -6.27 -6.04 11.24
CA MET A 212 -5.47 -7.23 11.48
C MET A 212 -4.06 -7.13 10.89
N ALA A 213 -3.07 -7.73 11.56
CA ALA A 213 -1.75 -7.97 11.00
C ALA A 213 -1.73 -9.26 10.19
N PHE A 214 -1.10 -9.21 9.00
CA PHE A 214 -0.68 -10.39 8.25
C PHE A 214 0.85 -10.41 8.20
N PRO A 215 1.53 -11.14 9.11
CA PRO A 215 2.98 -11.25 9.14
C PRO A 215 3.50 -12.01 7.92
N HIS A 216 4.56 -11.47 7.26
CA HIS A 216 5.25 -12.12 6.16
C HIS A 216 6.76 -11.95 6.32
N ASN A 217 7.37 -12.71 7.21
CA ASN A 217 8.79 -12.60 7.57
C ASN A 217 9.72 -13.33 6.60
N GLN A 218 9.19 -14.21 5.76
CA GLN A 218 9.96 -14.95 4.75
C GLN A 218 9.91 -14.24 3.39
N GLY A 219 10.81 -14.64 2.49
CA GLY A 219 10.89 -14.11 1.14
C GLY A 219 11.43 -12.69 1.05
N TYR A 220 11.36 -12.10 -0.16
CA TYR A 220 11.87 -10.76 -0.40
C TYR A 220 10.81 -9.67 -0.18
N TRP A 221 11.29 -8.52 0.25
CA TRP A 221 10.51 -7.28 0.35
C TRP A 221 11.43 -6.08 0.18
N TYR A 222 11.13 -5.21 -0.77
CA TYR A 222 11.89 -3.99 -1.05
C TYR A 222 10.97 -2.78 -1.10
N ASP A 223 11.28 -1.73 -0.32
CA ASP A 223 10.75 -0.36 -0.47
C ASP A 223 11.70 0.42 -1.38
N ILE A 224 11.36 0.53 -2.66
CA ILE A 224 12.17 1.22 -3.68
C ILE A 224 12.11 2.75 -3.54
N GLY A 225 11.74 3.24 -2.37
CA GLY A 225 11.68 4.67 -2.09
C GLY A 225 13.04 5.32 -1.80
N LYS A 226 14.15 4.54 -1.77
CA LYS A 226 15.51 5.03 -1.49
C LYS A 226 16.50 4.47 -2.52
N PRO A 227 17.58 5.23 -2.85
CA PRO A 227 18.61 4.78 -3.81
C PRO A 227 19.26 3.45 -3.45
N ASP A 228 19.58 3.23 -2.17
CA ASP A 228 20.25 2.00 -1.72
C ASP A 228 19.32 0.79 -1.92
N ASN A 229 18.06 0.89 -1.53
CA ASN A 229 17.09 -0.18 -1.75
C ASN A 229 16.85 -0.46 -3.24
N LEU A 230 16.93 0.57 -4.10
CA LEU A 230 16.87 0.39 -5.56
C LEU A 230 18.08 -0.41 -6.07
N LYS A 231 19.30 -0.15 -5.55
CA LYS A 231 20.50 -0.92 -5.91
C LYS A 231 20.37 -2.37 -5.47
N GLU A 232 19.94 -2.61 -4.23
CA GLU A 232 19.74 -3.96 -3.69
C GLU A 232 18.72 -4.75 -4.50
N ALA A 233 17.57 -4.13 -4.83
CA ALA A 233 16.55 -4.76 -5.65
C ALA A 233 17.07 -5.08 -7.07
N ASN A 234 17.82 -4.16 -7.71
CA ASN A 234 18.43 -4.43 -9.01
C ASN A 234 19.39 -5.64 -8.94
N ALA A 235 20.24 -5.71 -7.93
CA ALA A 235 21.15 -6.84 -7.75
C ALA A 235 20.41 -8.16 -7.55
N PHE A 236 19.35 -8.17 -6.74
CA PHE A 236 18.52 -9.35 -6.53
C PHE A 236 17.88 -9.85 -7.83
N PHE A 237 17.19 -8.97 -8.58
CA PHE A 237 16.50 -9.34 -9.80
C PHE A 237 17.40 -9.56 -11.01
N ASN A 238 18.70 -9.20 -10.95
CA ASN A 238 19.68 -9.59 -11.97
C ASN A 238 20.16 -11.04 -11.80
N ASN A 239 20.08 -11.59 -10.59
CA ASN A 239 20.56 -12.92 -10.25
C ASN A 239 19.42 -13.96 -10.16
N SER A 240 18.18 -13.55 -10.39
CA SER A 240 16.95 -14.40 -10.36
C SER A 240 16.46 -14.67 -11.77
#